data_abc9d8cb00de94b26e6922e7a470e055
#
_entry.id   abc9d8cb00de94b26e6922e7a470e055
#
_cell.length_a   1.000
_cell.length_b   1.000
_cell.length_c   1.000
_cell.angle_alpha   90.00
_cell.angle_beta   90.00
_cell.angle_gamma   90.00
#
_symmetry.space_group_name_H-M   'P 1'
#
loop_
_entity.id
_entity.type
_entity.pdbx_description
1 polymer ?
#
loop_
_entity_poly.entity_id
_entity_poly.type
_entity_poly.pdbx_seq_one_letter_code
_entity_poly.pdbx_strand_id
1 'polypeptide(L)'
;MKHRTLPGLLSTALILSLCTLPASALETEDTRMLLETYYVDEIPQEILNLDSTEAILEALNDPYTVYMSAEEYQAFLNQVDGETVVGIGVSIQNAVDDGVQILSILDNSPAQEAGLSAGDRILAVDGVTLTSGMDPSTLIRGEVGTSVTLTIRLHSTGEEKDFTLERKAVTIPIVTYDLVDGDVGYIACDSFGASTSDTVREALEEMGDDANLWVVDLRSNPGGTDTAVTLSLGWFESGVMVYMMGRDGLAYYRAIRPDAPDLTDVPVVVLTSPWSASGAEMFAAAVRAHHIGIAIGQRTYGKGVAQTVLDEDSSNGTIAELFDGDCLKITTYRFYAPDGATNDTVGVLPTLLISQGNTEAAALLLRSNEPSIANGSLKLELAGFTFYIDESTARHADNRDAFTELLEALPPSAKLYRGSGGSTWTEMTPAALAEELGLDFTSRMFSDVSDSPFADAINTLAVYGLVSGYEDGTFHPEETITRAEFASMVASALDLRVPEQSYFSDVAADAWYADGVNAMAAKGFFAGDGSVFRPDDTITYEEMV
;
A
#
# COMPACT_ATOMS: atom_id res chain seq x y z
N MET A 1 -14.93 4.35 24.13
CA MET A 1 -14.46 3.89 22.82
C MET A 1 -13.33 2.90 23.11
N LYS A 2 -13.50 1.65 22.73
CA LYS A 2 -12.50 0.61 22.98
C LYS A 2 -11.60 0.55 21.75
N HIS A 3 -10.33 0.90 21.93
CA HIS A 3 -9.31 0.68 20.91
C HIS A 3 -9.37 -0.77 20.44
N ARG A 4 -9.75 -0.97 19.17
CA ARG A 4 -9.43 -2.19 18.44
C ARG A 4 -7.98 -2.05 17.98
N THR A 5 -7.03 -2.51 18.80
CA THR A 5 -5.73 -2.90 18.27
C THR A 5 -6.00 -4.08 17.34
N LEU A 6 -5.99 -3.85 16.05
CA LEU A 6 -5.83 -4.92 15.06
C LEU A 6 -4.60 -5.74 15.49
N PRO A 7 -4.71 -7.06 15.58
CA PRO A 7 -3.54 -7.89 15.84
C PRO A 7 -2.57 -7.63 14.70
N GLY A 8 -1.35 -7.21 15.06
CA GLY A 8 -0.26 -7.11 14.11
C GLY A 8 -0.14 -8.46 13.40
N LEU A 9 -0.60 -8.51 12.17
CA LEU A 9 -0.28 -9.57 11.24
C LEU A 9 1.24 -9.61 11.16
N LEU A 10 1.80 -10.76 11.48
CA LEU A 10 3.17 -11.07 11.18
C LEU A 10 3.42 -10.62 9.74
N SER A 11 4.19 -9.55 9.62
CA SER A 11 4.82 -9.19 8.36
C SER A 11 5.66 -10.41 7.97
N THR A 12 5.12 -11.23 7.08
CA THR A 12 5.94 -12.12 6.29
C THR A 12 6.77 -11.18 5.42
N ALA A 13 7.92 -10.80 6.00
CA ALA A 13 9.01 -10.29 5.20
C ALA A 13 9.09 -11.17 3.97
N LEU A 14 9.22 -10.53 2.81
CA LEU A 14 9.72 -11.20 1.60
C LEU A 14 11.07 -11.82 2.00
N ILE A 15 11.01 -13.02 2.57
CA ILE A 15 12.18 -13.84 2.78
C ILE A 15 12.56 -14.25 1.36
N LEU A 16 13.53 -13.54 0.79
CA LEU A 16 14.45 -14.16 -0.14
C LEU A 16 15.13 -15.30 0.63
N SER A 17 14.40 -16.40 0.83
CA SER A 17 15.06 -17.64 1.15
C SER A 17 15.82 -18.01 -0.11
N LEU A 18 17.13 -18.03 -0.01
CA LEU A 18 17.98 -18.84 -0.88
C LEU A 18 17.54 -20.29 -0.65
N CYS A 19 16.37 -20.65 -1.20
CA CYS A 19 15.99 -22.02 -1.37
C CYS A 19 16.88 -22.59 -2.46
N THR A 20 17.54 -23.70 -2.17
CA THR A 20 18.06 -24.60 -3.20
C THR A 20 16.86 -24.95 -4.07
N LEU A 21 16.78 -24.34 -5.25
CA LEU A 21 15.70 -24.55 -6.21
C LEU A 21 15.62 -26.05 -6.50
N PRO A 22 14.43 -26.69 -6.42
CA PRO A 22 14.24 -28.01 -6.97
C PRO A 22 14.57 -27.93 -8.47
N ALA A 23 15.09 -29.00 -9.04
CA ALA A 23 15.31 -29.04 -10.48
C ALA A 23 14.00 -28.64 -11.18
N SER A 24 14.05 -27.56 -11.97
CA SER A 24 12.91 -27.02 -12.70
C SER A 24 12.30 -28.12 -13.56
N ALA A 25 10.97 -28.28 -13.52
CA ALA A 25 10.28 -29.16 -14.46
C ALA A 25 10.28 -28.56 -15.88
N LEU A 26 10.34 -27.22 -15.99
CA LEU A 26 10.43 -26.50 -17.26
C LEU A 26 11.82 -26.67 -17.87
N GLU A 27 11.90 -27.16 -19.12
CA GLU A 27 13.15 -27.32 -19.83
C GLU A 27 13.82 -25.95 -20.14
N THR A 28 15.15 -25.92 -20.12
CA THR A 28 15.92 -24.67 -20.37
C THR A 28 15.62 -24.07 -21.75
N GLU A 29 15.35 -24.91 -22.77
CA GLU A 29 14.99 -24.43 -24.11
C GLU A 29 13.64 -23.73 -24.14
N ASP A 30 12.65 -24.26 -23.39
CA ASP A 30 11.34 -23.64 -23.27
C ASP A 30 11.44 -22.32 -22.49
N THR A 31 12.24 -22.26 -21.42
CA THR A 31 12.52 -21.02 -20.70
C THR A 31 13.08 -19.95 -21.63
N ARG A 32 14.07 -20.27 -22.49
CA ARG A 32 14.62 -19.34 -23.48
C ARG A 32 13.55 -18.81 -24.42
N MET A 33 12.80 -19.72 -25.02
CA MET A 33 11.71 -19.38 -25.96
C MET A 33 10.68 -18.44 -25.30
N LEU A 34 10.26 -18.73 -24.06
CA LEU A 34 9.28 -17.94 -23.34
C LEU A 34 9.82 -16.56 -22.99
N LEU A 35 11.05 -16.47 -22.50
CA LEU A 35 11.70 -15.19 -22.19
C LEU A 35 11.94 -14.35 -23.44
N GLU A 36 12.45 -14.94 -24.54
CA GLU A 36 12.60 -14.23 -25.83
C GLU A 36 11.28 -13.70 -26.36
N THR A 37 10.18 -14.40 -26.09
CA THR A 37 8.84 -14.02 -26.59
C THR A 37 8.17 -12.96 -25.72
N TYR A 38 8.24 -13.10 -24.41
CA TYR A 38 7.36 -12.37 -23.48
C TYR A 38 8.06 -11.32 -22.61
N TYR A 39 9.39 -11.45 -22.38
CA TYR A 39 10.07 -10.50 -21.50
C TYR A 39 10.03 -9.08 -22.07
N VAL A 40 9.84 -8.10 -21.19
CA VAL A 40 9.59 -6.68 -21.56
C VAL A 40 10.75 -6.03 -22.33
N ASP A 41 11.98 -6.48 -22.11
CA ASP A 41 13.18 -5.96 -22.76
C ASP A 41 13.86 -7.00 -23.65
N GLU A 42 14.81 -6.57 -24.49
CA GLU A 42 15.72 -7.48 -25.18
C GLU A 42 16.72 -8.08 -24.19
N ILE A 43 16.80 -9.41 -24.15
CA ILE A 43 17.73 -10.13 -23.29
C ILE A 43 19.03 -10.38 -24.07
N PRO A 44 20.22 -10.04 -23.52
CA PRO A 44 21.50 -10.36 -24.14
C PRO A 44 21.64 -11.88 -24.42
N GLN A 45 22.12 -12.24 -25.60
CA GLN A 45 22.28 -13.64 -26.01
C GLN A 45 23.21 -14.44 -25.09
N GLU A 46 24.16 -13.78 -24.44
CA GLU A 46 25.04 -14.38 -23.44
C GLU A 46 24.27 -14.91 -22.22
N ILE A 47 23.19 -14.23 -21.79
CA ILE A 47 22.30 -14.68 -20.71
C ILE A 47 21.44 -15.85 -21.20
N LEU A 48 20.81 -15.72 -22.36
CA LEU A 48 19.95 -16.77 -22.91
C LEU A 48 20.71 -18.08 -23.22
N ASN A 49 22.02 -18.02 -23.48
CA ASN A 49 22.84 -19.18 -23.78
C ASN A 49 23.39 -19.91 -22.53
N LEU A 50 23.01 -19.52 -21.32
CA LEU A 50 23.37 -20.23 -20.08
C LEU A 50 22.73 -21.63 -20.05
N ASP A 51 23.34 -22.54 -19.29
CA ASP A 51 23.06 -23.98 -19.37
C ASP A 51 21.82 -24.46 -18.61
N SER A 52 21.20 -23.60 -17.76
CA SER A 52 20.00 -23.97 -16.99
C SER A 52 19.03 -22.80 -16.83
N THR A 53 17.75 -23.11 -16.58
CA THR A 53 16.69 -22.15 -16.26
C THR A 53 17.10 -21.26 -15.09
N GLU A 54 17.63 -21.82 -14.01
CA GLU A 54 18.05 -21.08 -12.82
C GLU A 54 19.16 -20.08 -13.15
N ALA A 55 20.16 -20.51 -13.93
CA ALA A 55 21.28 -19.62 -14.32
C ALA A 55 20.81 -18.46 -15.21
N ILE A 56 19.84 -18.70 -16.10
CA ILE A 56 19.25 -17.64 -16.95
C ILE A 56 18.47 -16.64 -16.07
N LEU A 57 17.60 -17.11 -15.19
CA LEU A 57 16.80 -16.27 -14.32
C LEU A 57 17.66 -15.46 -13.33
N GLU A 58 18.71 -16.08 -12.77
CA GLU A 58 19.66 -15.38 -11.89
C GLU A 58 20.43 -14.29 -12.66
N ALA A 59 20.93 -14.60 -13.87
CA ALA A 59 21.68 -13.65 -14.69
C ALA A 59 20.80 -12.52 -15.25
N LEU A 60 19.48 -12.75 -15.43
CA LEU A 60 18.51 -11.75 -15.81
C LEU A 60 18.39 -10.65 -14.75
N ASN A 61 18.66 -10.99 -13.48
CA ASN A 61 18.63 -10.07 -12.34
C ASN A 61 17.31 -9.28 -12.21
N ASP A 62 16.20 -9.90 -12.60
CA ASP A 62 14.84 -9.40 -12.40
C ASP A 62 14.16 -10.19 -11.27
N PRO A 63 13.95 -9.58 -10.09
CA PRO A 63 13.39 -10.28 -8.95
C PRO A 63 11.91 -10.67 -9.14
N TYR A 64 11.28 -10.20 -10.20
CA TYR A 64 9.86 -10.44 -10.49
C TYR A 64 9.64 -11.53 -11.54
N THR A 65 10.67 -11.85 -12.34
CA THR A 65 10.63 -12.97 -13.29
C THR A 65 11.16 -14.22 -12.61
N VAL A 66 10.24 -15.13 -12.27
CA VAL A 66 10.54 -16.32 -11.46
C VAL A 66 9.79 -17.55 -11.96
N TYR A 67 10.45 -18.70 -11.90
CA TYR A 67 9.79 -20.00 -11.98
C TYR A 67 9.30 -20.39 -10.57
N MET A 68 8.10 -20.90 -10.47
CA MET A 68 7.51 -21.41 -9.24
C MET A 68 7.08 -22.88 -9.43
N SER A 69 7.53 -23.75 -8.54
CA SER A 69 7.01 -25.12 -8.42
C SER A 69 5.51 -25.09 -8.11
N ALA A 70 4.82 -26.20 -8.27
CA ALA A 70 3.39 -26.33 -7.99
C ALA A 70 3.03 -25.88 -6.55
N GLU A 71 3.88 -26.20 -5.56
CA GLU A 71 3.68 -25.79 -4.16
C GLU A 71 3.85 -24.27 -3.99
N GLU A 72 4.90 -23.68 -4.58
CA GLU A 72 5.16 -22.24 -4.52
C GLU A 72 4.10 -21.44 -5.29
N TYR A 73 3.64 -21.95 -6.43
CA TYR A 73 2.58 -21.31 -7.21
C TYR A 73 1.26 -21.35 -6.45
N GLN A 74 0.90 -22.47 -5.82
CA GLN A 74 -0.31 -22.53 -4.98
C GLN A 74 -0.22 -21.57 -3.78
N ALA A 75 0.95 -21.44 -3.16
CA ALA A 75 1.17 -20.47 -2.09
C ALA A 75 1.01 -19.03 -2.58
N PHE A 76 1.50 -18.73 -3.78
CA PHE A 76 1.32 -17.41 -4.43
C PHE A 76 -0.16 -17.12 -4.72
N LEU A 77 -0.92 -18.09 -5.26
CA LEU A 77 -2.36 -17.92 -5.50
C LEU A 77 -3.12 -17.68 -4.20
N ASN A 78 -2.81 -18.43 -3.15
CA ASN A 78 -3.40 -18.22 -1.82
C ASN A 78 -3.11 -16.83 -1.26
N GLN A 79 -1.94 -16.27 -1.53
CA GLN A 79 -1.61 -14.91 -1.12
C GLN A 79 -2.42 -13.87 -1.90
N VAL A 80 -2.68 -14.09 -3.19
CA VAL A 80 -3.44 -13.16 -4.04
C VAL A 80 -4.94 -13.24 -3.77
N ASP A 81 -5.51 -14.43 -3.71
CA ASP A 81 -6.96 -14.66 -3.65
C ASP A 81 -7.50 -14.95 -2.25
N GLY A 82 -6.62 -15.04 -1.26
CA GLY A 82 -6.94 -15.42 0.11
C GLY A 82 -6.72 -16.91 0.37
N GLU A 83 -6.17 -17.23 1.53
CA GLU A 83 -5.91 -18.60 1.94
C GLU A 83 -7.24 -19.33 2.24
N THR A 84 -7.46 -20.47 1.61
CA THR A 84 -8.56 -21.35 1.97
C THR A 84 -8.10 -22.31 3.04
N VAL A 85 -8.69 -22.21 4.23
CA VAL A 85 -8.43 -23.08 5.37
C VAL A 85 -9.63 -23.99 5.64
N VAL A 86 -9.36 -25.21 6.12
CA VAL A 86 -10.45 -26.09 6.56
C VAL A 86 -10.66 -25.94 8.06
N GLY A 87 -11.83 -25.38 8.42
CA GLY A 87 -12.14 -25.07 9.79
C GLY A 87 -13.59 -24.64 9.99
N ILE A 88 -13.82 -23.76 10.95
CA ILE A 88 -15.15 -23.27 11.34
C ILE A 88 -15.38 -21.78 11.02
N GLY A 89 -14.38 -21.07 10.51
CA GLY A 89 -14.48 -19.66 10.09
C GLY A 89 -14.52 -18.67 11.27
N VAL A 90 -13.59 -18.79 12.21
CA VAL A 90 -13.40 -17.82 13.30
C VAL A 90 -12.00 -17.25 13.30
N SER A 91 -11.87 -15.96 13.54
CA SER A 91 -10.62 -15.33 13.94
C SER A 91 -10.54 -15.31 15.47
N ILE A 92 -9.38 -15.68 16.03
CA ILE A 92 -9.22 -15.87 17.47
C ILE A 92 -7.97 -15.19 17.99
N GLN A 93 -7.98 -14.81 19.28
CA GLN A 93 -6.78 -14.35 19.98
C GLN A 93 -5.84 -15.52 20.32
N ASN A 94 -4.65 -15.20 20.81
CA ASN A 94 -3.79 -16.20 21.46
C ASN A 94 -4.46 -16.79 22.70
N ALA A 95 -4.28 -18.09 22.92
CA ALA A 95 -4.84 -18.77 24.08
C ALA A 95 -4.26 -18.21 25.40
N VAL A 96 -5.14 -18.03 26.38
CA VAL A 96 -4.82 -17.71 27.76
C VAL A 96 -5.43 -18.80 28.66
N ASP A 97 -5.12 -18.82 29.95
CA ASP A 97 -5.60 -19.86 30.87
C ASP A 97 -7.14 -19.95 31.03
N ASP A 98 -7.88 -18.95 30.56
CA ASP A 98 -9.35 -18.92 30.49
C ASP A 98 -9.87 -19.14 29.05
N GLY A 99 -9.14 -19.87 28.22
CA GLY A 99 -9.50 -20.16 26.83
C GLY A 99 -9.10 -19.09 25.82
N VAL A 100 -9.79 -19.03 24.68
CA VAL A 100 -9.49 -18.12 23.58
C VAL A 100 -10.72 -17.33 23.15
N GLN A 101 -10.58 -16.03 22.97
CA GLN A 101 -11.69 -15.17 22.53
C GLN A 101 -11.83 -15.18 21.02
N ILE A 102 -13.06 -15.31 20.53
CA ILE A 102 -13.42 -15.08 19.13
C ILE A 102 -13.41 -13.57 18.87
N LEU A 103 -12.58 -13.15 17.91
CA LEU A 103 -12.44 -11.75 17.48
C LEU A 103 -13.45 -11.39 16.41
N SER A 104 -13.60 -12.28 15.41
CA SER A 104 -14.56 -12.14 14.33
C SER A 104 -15.00 -13.50 13.82
N ILE A 105 -16.11 -13.51 13.10
CA ILE A 105 -16.67 -14.70 12.44
C ILE A 105 -16.79 -14.38 10.96
N LEU A 106 -16.31 -15.30 10.13
CA LEU A 106 -16.39 -15.18 8.68
C LEU A 106 -17.81 -15.47 8.21
N ASP A 107 -18.26 -14.75 7.21
CA ASP A 107 -19.55 -14.94 6.60
C ASP A 107 -19.67 -16.31 5.92
N ASN A 108 -20.89 -16.85 5.90
CA ASN A 108 -21.20 -18.18 5.37
C ASN A 108 -20.37 -19.31 5.99
N SER A 109 -19.84 -19.12 7.19
CA SER A 109 -19.03 -20.10 7.91
C SER A 109 -19.84 -20.98 8.85
N PRO A 110 -19.34 -22.19 9.22
CA PRO A 110 -19.97 -23.02 10.23
C PRO A 110 -20.22 -22.32 11.57
N ALA A 111 -19.31 -21.42 11.98
CA ALA A 111 -19.47 -20.66 13.21
C ALA A 111 -20.64 -19.68 13.13
N GLN A 112 -20.81 -18.99 11.99
CA GLN A 112 -21.95 -18.10 11.76
C GLN A 112 -23.27 -18.87 11.72
N GLU A 113 -23.30 -20.02 10.98
CA GLU A 113 -24.48 -20.88 10.92
C GLU A 113 -24.91 -21.40 12.31
N ALA A 114 -23.94 -21.62 13.21
CA ALA A 114 -24.18 -22.05 14.59
C ALA A 114 -24.61 -20.92 15.53
N GLY A 115 -24.57 -19.65 15.08
CA GLY A 115 -24.95 -18.47 15.86
C GLY A 115 -23.89 -18.04 16.88
N LEU A 116 -22.61 -18.38 16.67
CA LEU A 116 -21.51 -17.83 17.46
C LEU A 116 -21.31 -16.34 17.14
N SER A 117 -20.71 -15.60 18.05
CA SER A 117 -20.54 -14.16 17.94
C SER A 117 -19.14 -13.72 18.38
N ALA A 118 -18.68 -12.58 17.83
CA ALA A 118 -17.48 -11.94 18.32
C ALA A 118 -17.63 -11.60 19.82
N GLY A 119 -16.57 -11.88 20.59
CA GLY A 119 -16.58 -11.77 22.05
C GLY A 119 -16.86 -13.09 22.76
N ASP A 120 -17.46 -14.09 22.12
CA ASP A 120 -17.58 -15.45 22.68
C ASP A 120 -16.21 -16.03 22.95
N ARG A 121 -16.12 -16.97 23.90
CA ARG A 121 -14.86 -17.55 24.33
C ARG A 121 -14.86 -19.07 24.20
N ILE A 122 -13.93 -19.61 23.44
CA ILE A 122 -13.72 -21.05 23.31
C ILE A 122 -12.90 -21.51 24.52
N LEU A 123 -13.45 -22.37 25.34
CA LEU A 123 -12.84 -22.92 26.54
C LEU A 123 -12.15 -24.27 26.30
N ALA A 124 -12.76 -25.09 25.42
CA ALA A 124 -12.22 -26.39 25.05
C ALA A 124 -12.57 -26.76 23.60
N VAL A 125 -11.75 -27.61 22.99
CA VAL A 125 -11.94 -28.21 21.66
C VAL A 125 -11.85 -29.71 21.79
N ASP A 126 -12.91 -30.43 21.39
CA ASP A 126 -13.06 -31.90 21.51
C ASP A 126 -12.71 -32.41 22.92
N GLY A 127 -13.14 -31.65 23.95
CA GLY A 127 -12.89 -31.95 25.36
C GLY A 127 -11.47 -31.60 25.85
N VAL A 128 -10.59 -31.06 25.02
CA VAL A 128 -9.26 -30.56 25.40
C VAL A 128 -9.40 -29.12 25.85
N THR A 129 -9.19 -28.84 27.13
CA THR A 129 -9.22 -27.48 27.70
C THR A 129 -8.08 -26.66 27.16
N LEU A 130 -8.38 -25.44 26.67
CA LEU A 130 -7.39 -24.51 26.13
C LEU A 130 -6.69 -23.75 27.27
N THR A 131 -5.37 -23.75 27.24
CA THR A 131 -4.52 -23.06 28.23
C THR A 131 -3.49 -22.19 27.52
N SER A 132 -2.87 -21.28 28.27
CA SER A 132 -1.81 -20.40 27.75
C SER A 132 -0.69 -21.20 27.07
N GLY A 133 -0.25 -20.70 25.91
CA GLY A 133 0.81 -21.32 25.09
C GLY A 133 0.34 -22.45 24.14
N MET A 134 -0.93 -22.83 24.16
CA MET A 134 -1.51 -23.72 23.13
C MET A 134 -1.83 -22.94 21.87
N ASP A 135 -1.72 -23.61 20.71
CA ASP A 135 -2.28 -23.11 19.44
C ASP A 135 -3.64 -23.77 19.19
N PRO A 136 -4.77 -23.07 19.45
CA PRO A 136 -6.10 -23.62 19.25
C PRO A 136 -6.41 -23.97 17.79
N SER A 137 -5.74 -23.30 16.84
CA SER A 137 -5.96 -23.51 15.40
C SER A 137 -5.70 -24.96 15.00
N THR A 138 -4.68 -25.58 15.58
CA THR A 138 -4.31 -26.97 15.30
C THR A 138 -5.38 -27.99 15.73
N LEU A 139 -6.19 -27.65 16.73
CA LEU A 139 -7.30 -28.48 17.21
C LEU A 139 -8.60 -28.20 16.46
N ILE A 140 -8.82 -26.94 16.06
CA ILE A 140 -10.03 -26.49 15.37
C ILE A 140 -10.01 -26.90 13.91
N ARG A 141 -8.86 -26.78 13.23
CA ARG A 141 -8.66 -27.23 11.82
C ARG A 141 -8.74 -28.75 11.71
N GLY A 142 -8.96 -29.26 10.50
CA GLY A 142 -8.99 -30.68 10.21
C GLY A 142 -9.50 -30.96 8.80
N GLU A 143 -9.88 -32.19 8.49
CA GLU A 143 -10.40 -32.55 7.16
C GLU A 143 -11.83 -32.01 6.94
N VAL A 144 -12.14 -31.63 5.69
CA VAL A 144 -13.48 -31.18 5.28
C VAL A 144 -14.52 -32.24 5.61
N GLY A 145 -15.69 -31.83 6.13
CA GLY A 145 -16.80 -32.71 6.49
C GLY A 145 -16.63 -33.42 7.85
N THR A 146 -15.50 -33.25 8.52
CA THR A 146 -15.35 -33.77 9.90
C THR A 146 -15.95 -32.80 10.91
N SER A 147 -16.39 -33.33 12.05
CA SER A 147 -16.97 -32.50 13.12
C SER A 147 -15.93 -32.11 14.17
N VAL A 148 -16.12 -30.95 14.77
CA VAL A 148 -15.40 -30.47 15.97
C VAL A 148 -16.40 -30.03 17.01
N THR A 149 -16.19 -30.35 18.27
CA THR A 149 -17.02 -29.89 19.39
C THR A 149 -16.28 -28.84 20.18
N LEU A 150 -16.88 -27.65 20.31
CA LEU A 150 -16.35 -26.52 21.06
C LEU A 150 -17.18 -26.30 22.32
N THR A 151 -16.53 -26.20 23.46
CA THR A 151 -17.16 -25.66 24.67
C THR A 151 -16.98 -24.15 24.67
N ILE A 152 -18.08 -23.42 24.53
CA ILE A 152 -18.11 -21.97 24.37
C ILE A 152 -18.75 -21.31 25.58
N ARG A 153 -18.10 -20.25 26.11
CA ARG A 153 -18.75 -19.30 27.03
C ARG A 153 -19.28 -18.14 26.21
N LEU A 154 -20.61 -18.00 26.15
CA LEU A 154 -21.28 -16.94 25.38
C LEU A 154 -21.03 -15.58 26.04
N HIS A 155 -20.57 -14.62 25.25
CA HIS A 155 -20.32 -13.25 25.72
C HIS A 155 -21.60 -12.54 26.22
N SER A 156 -22.73 -12.81 25.56
CA SER A 156 -24.03 -12.16 25.84
C SER A 156 -24.63 -12.59 27.18
N THR A 157 -24.45 -13.84 27.61
CA THR A 157 -25.09 -14.42 28.78
C THR A 157 -24.16 -14.94 29.86
N GLY A 158 -22.88 -15.21 29.49
CA GLY A 158 -21.92 -15.90 30.34
C GLY A 158 -22.17 -17.42 30.48
N GLU A 159 -23.19 -17.97 29.78
CA GLU A 159 -23.53 -19.39 29.81
C GLU A 159 -22.46 -20.20 29.03
N GLU A 160 -22.12 -21.37 29.59
CA GLU A 160 -21.22 -22.33 28.88
C GLU A 160 -22.09 -23.37 28.17
N LYS A 161 -21.77 -23.59 26.86
CA LYS A 161 -22.53 -24.48 26.02
C LYS A 161 -21.62 -25.14 24.98
N ASP A 162 -21.92 -26.42 24.67
CA ASP A 162 -21.22 -27.14 23.63
C ASP A 162 -21.89 -26.90 22.27
N PHE A 163 -21.04 -26.65 21.27
CA PHE A 163 -21.38 -26.50 19.86
C PHE A 163 -20.63 -27.53 19.05
N THR A 164 -21.34 -28.38 18.32
CA THR A 164 -20.72 -29.31 17.37
C THR A 164 -20.89 -28.77 15.97
N LEU A 165 -19.78 -28.49 15.30
CA LEU A 165 -19.69 -27.82 14.01
C LEU A 165 -19.03 -28.76 12.98
N GLU A 166 -19.51 -28.75 11.76
CA GLU A 166 -18.85 -29.45 10.64
C GLU A 166 -17.76 -28.53 10.07
N ARG A 167 -16.54 -29.05 9.89
CA ARG A 167 -15.45 -28.30 9.25
C ARG A 167 -15.73 -28.14 7.76
N LYS A 168 -15.68 -26.90 7.29
CA LYS A 168 -15.81 -26.58 5.86
C LYS A 168 -14.53 -25.87 5.37
N ALA A 169 -14.32 -25.91 4.05
CA ALA A 169 -13.37 -24.99 3.42
C ALA A 169 -13.90 -23.56 3.58
N VAL A 170 -13.10 -22.68 4.15
CA VAL A 170 -13.44 -21.28 4.40
C VAL A 170 -12.29 -20.42 3.88
N THR A 171 -12.58 -19.50 2.96
CA THR A 171 -11.57 -18.58 2.45
C THR A 171 -11.45 -17.38 3.38
N ILE A 172 -10.23 -17.05 3.77
CA ILE A 172 -9.94 -15.84 4.55
C ILE A 172 -10.12 -14.65 3.62
N PRO A 173 -10.99 -13.67 3.96
CA PRO A 173 -11.23 -12.53 3.09
C PRO A 173 -9.98 -11.68 2.95
N ILE A 174 -9.67 -11.30 1.72
CA ILE A 174 -8.62 -10.32 1.38
C ILE A 174 -9.13 -8.88 1.38
N VAL A 175 -10.44 -8.70 1.44
CA VAL A 175 -11.10 -7.40 1.60
C VAL A 175 -12.13 -7.50 2.72
N THR A 176 -12.12 -6.53 3.61
CA THR A 176 -13.14 -6.35 4.66
C THR A 176 -13.59 -4.91 4.69
N TYR A 177 -14.82 -4.65 5.17
CA TYR A 177 -15.36 -3.30 5.24
C TYR A 177 -16.21 -3.08 6.50
N ASP A 178 -16.30 -1.83 6.94
CA ASP A 178 -17.10 -1.41 8.08
C ASP A 178 -17.51 0.07 7.94
N LEU A 179 -18.62 0.46 8.54
CA LEU A 179 -19.01 1.86 8.66
C LEU A 179 -18.45 2.44 9.97
N VAL A 180 -17.34 3.15 9.87
CA VAL A 180 -16.63 3.75 11.01
C VAL A 180 -17.30 5.07 11.40
N ASP A 181 -17.47 5.29 12.72
CA ASP A 181 -18.12 6.48 13.31
C ASP A 181 -19.53 6.76 12.77
N GLY A 182 -20.09 5.85 11.99
CA GLY A 182 -21.44 5.91 11.42
C GLY A 182 -21.56 6.72 10.13
N ASP A 183 -20.43 7.19 9.58
CA ASP A 183 -20.42 8.05 8.39
C ASP A 183 -19.17 7.96 7.51
N VAL A 184 -18.22 7.07 7.84
CA VAL A 184 -17.03 6.78 7.00
C VAL A 184 -17.07 5.33 6.56
N GLY A 185 -17.23 5.09 5.27
CA GLY A 185 -17.06 3.76 4.68
C GLY A 185 -15.59 3.38 4.65
N TYR A 186 -15.20 2.38 5.43
CA TYR A 186 -13.81 1.91 5.53
C TYR A 186 -13.68 0.54 4.86
N ILE A 187 -12.81 0.46 3.86
CA ILE A 187 -12.51 -0.76 3.11
C ILE A 187 -11.03 -1.09 3.33
N ALA A 188 -10.76 -2.17 4.07
CA ALA A 188 -9.41 -2.72 4.19
C ALA A 188 -9.21 -3.75 3.08
N CYS A 189 -8.22 -3.53 2.22
CA CYS A 189 -7.92 -4.39 1.08
C CYS A 189 -6.47 -4.86 1.19
N ASP A 190 -6.28 -6.14 1.53
CA ASP A 190 -4.96 -6.75 1.74
C ASP A 190 -4.36 -7.28 0.43
N SER A 191 -5.18 -7.53 -0.61
CA SER A 191 -4.74 -7.95 -1.94
C SER A 191 -5.80 -7.63 -3.00
N PHE A 192 -5.39 -7.54 -4.27
CA PHE A 192 -6.28 -7.45 -5.42
C PHE A 192 -6.45 -8.81 -6.09
N GLY A 193 -7.28 -9.66 -5.49
CA GLY A 193 -7.64 -10.99 -5.96
C GLY A 193 -9.01 -11.03 -6.66
N ALA A 194 -9.45 -12.26 -6.98
CA ALA A 194 -10.65 -12.49 -7.78
C ALA A 194 -11.93 -11.93 -7.12
N SER A 195 -12.04 -11.94 -5.78
CA SER A 195 -13.23 -11.45 -5.04
C SER A 195 -13.21 -9.95 -4.77
N THR A 196 -12.06 -9.26 -4.94
CA THR A 196 -11.87 -7.87 -4.48
C THR A 196 -12.92 -6.92 -5.03
N SER A 197 -13.15 -6.95 -6.34
CA SER A 197 -14.09 -6.02 -6.99
C SER A 197 -15.53 -6.21 -6.53
N ASP A 198 -15.95 -7.47 -6.34
CA ASP A 198 -17.31 -7.77 -5.85
C ASP A 198 -17.49 -7.33 -4.41
N THR A 199 -16.50 -7.56 -3.54
CA THR A 199 -16.57 -7.11 -2.14
C THR A 199 -16.54 -5.58 -2.02
N VAL A 200 -15.75 -4.88 -2.85
CA VAL A 200 -15.79 -3.41 -2.92
C VAL A 200 -17.18 -2.92 -3.34
N ARG A 201 -17.79 -3.55 -4.36
CA ARG A 201 -19.17 -3.24 -4.77
C ARG A 201 -20.16 -3.42 -3.63
N GLU A 202 -20.11 -4.55 -2.92
CA GLU A 202 -20.98 -4.84 -1.77
C GLU A 202 -20.85 -3.77 -0.68
N ALA A 203 -19.62 -3.38 -0.34
CA ALA A 203 -19.35 -2.30 0.61
C ALA A 203 -20.02 -0.98 0.20
N LEU A 204 -19.87 -0.60 -1.08
CA LEU A 204 -20.47 0.62 -1.62
C LEU A 204 -22.00 0.56 -1.64
N GLU A 205 -22.60 -0.61 -1.96
CA GLU A 205 -24.05 -0.81 -1.96
C GLU A 205 -24.64 -0.80 -0.54
N GLU A 206 -23.94 -1.40 0.45
CA GLU A 206 -24.45 -1.50 1.82
C GLU A 206 -24.29 -0.20 2.63
N MET A 207 -23.22 0.55 2.39
CA MET A 207 -22.89 1.74 3.21
C MET A 207 -23.04 3.05 2.46
N GLY A 208 -23.30 3.03 1.14
CA GLY A 208 -23.25 4.23 0.29
C GLY A 208 -24.21 5.35 0.71
N ASP A 209 -25.39 5.03 1.25
CA ASP A 209 -26.35 6.01 1.73
C ASP A 209 -25.90 6.74 3.02
N ASP A 210 -25.05 6.10 3.83
CA ASP A 210 -24.58 6.61 5.11
C ASP A 210 -23.16 7.20 5.02
N ALA A 211 -22.32 6.68 4.11
CA ALA A 211 -20.93 7.12 3.96
C ALA A 211 -20.85 8.51 3.30
N ASN A 212 -20.15 9.42 3.94
CA ASN A 212 -19.79 10.72 3.36
C ASN A 212 -18.28 10.87 3.03
N LEU A 213 -17.51 9.85 3.32
CA LEU A 213 -16.11 9.67 2.99
C LEU A 213 -15.82 8.19 2.82
N TRP A 214 -15.03 7.83 1.81
CA TRP A 214 -14.50 6.48 1.68
C TRP A 214 -13.04 6.45 2.08
N VAL A 215 -12.66 5.52 2.92
CA VAL A 215 -11.26 5.19 3.23
C VAL A 215 -10.95 3.82 2.64
N VAL A 216 -9.97 3.75 1.75
CA VAL A 216 -9.47 2.49 1.19
C VAL A 216 -8.06 2.25 1.74
N ASP A 217 -7.94 1.28 2.64
CA ASP A 217 -6.68 0.96 3.30
C ASP A 217 -5.87 -0.05 2.47
N LEU A 218 -4.78 0.43 1.89
CA LEU A 218 -3.83 -0.37 1.11
C LEU A 218 -2.46 -0.50 1.81
N ARG A 219 -2.36 -0.15 3.09
CA ARG A 219 -1.06 -0.11 3.80
C ARG A 219 -0.36 -1.47 3.86
N SER A 220 -1.11 -2.56 3.81
CA SER A 220 -0.57 -3.94 3.82
C SER A 220 -0.68 -4.64 2.45
N ASN A 221 -1.06 -3.93 1.40
CA ASN A 221 -1.40 -4.50 0.10
C ASN A 221 -0.19 -4.57 -0.84
N PRO A 222 0.37 -5.77 -1.14
CA PRO A 222 1.50 -5.92 -2.05
C PRO A 222 1.11 -5.88 -3.54
N GLY A 223 -0.18 -5.66 -3.85
CA GLY A 223 -0.74 -5.68 -5.19
C GLY A 223 -1.72 -6.82 -5.43
N GLY A 224 -1.62 -7.43 -6.58
CA GLY A 224 -2.51 -8.49 -7.06
C GLY A 224 -2.73 -8.35 -8.56
N THR A 225 -3.91 -8.74 -9.05
CA THR A 225 -4.21 -8.69 -10.47
C THR A 225 -4.64 -7.29 -10.92
N ASP A 226 -4.13 -6.84 -12.06
CA ASP A 226 -4.52 -5.58 -12.70
C ASP A 226 -6.01 -5.52 -13.04
N THR A 227 -6.61 -6.66 -13.35
CA THR A 227 -8.04 -6.80 -13.59
C THR A 227 -8.85 -6.47 -12.33
N ALA A 228 -8.47 -7.03 -11.17
CA ALA A 228 -9.16 -6.72 -9.91
C ALA A 228 -9.03 -5.25 -9.53
N VAL A 229 -7.84 -4.65 -9.73
CA VAL A 229 -7.62 -3.21 -9.52
C VAL A 229 -8.54 -2.37 -10.39
N THR A 230 -8.55 -2.62 -11.71
CA THR A 230 -9.31 -1.80 -12.65
C THR A 230 -10.81 -1.95 -12.48
N LEU A 231 -11.30 -3.16 -12.19
CA LEU A 231 -12.71 -3.39 -11.89
C LEU A 231 -13.12 -2.72 -10.56
N SER A 232 -12.28 -2.76 -9.53
CA SER A 232 -12.55 -2.08 -8.25
C SER A 232 -12.61 -0.56 -8.42
N LEU A 233 -11.66 0.03 -9.17
CA LEU A 233 -11.69 1.45 -9.51
C LEU A 233 -12.93 1.83 -10.32
N GLY A 234 -13.42 0.92 -11.16
CA GLY A 234 -14.62 1.12 -11.96
C GLY A 234 -15.90 1.40 -11.17
N TRP A 235 -15.93 1.07 -9.88
CA TRP A 235 -17.03 1.41 -8.98
C TRP A 235 -17.02 2.88 -8.54
N PHE A 236 -15.87 3.55 -8.62
CA PHE A 236 -15.71 4.96 -8.25
C PHE A 236 -15.71 5.88 -9.46
N GLU A 237 -15.07 5.47 -10.58
CA GLU A 237 -14.94 6.31 -11.79
C GLU A 237 -14.78 5.41 -13.03
N SER A 238 -15.09 5.96 -14.20
CA SER A 238 -14.90 5.29 -15.49
C SER A 238 -13.72 5.90 -16.26
N GLY A 239 -13.02 5.09 -17.04
CA GLY A 239 -11.93 5.59 -17.87
C GLY A 239 -10.74 4.64 -17.98
N VAL A 240 -9.60 5.16 -18.38
CA VAL A 240 -8.34 4.42 -18.42
C VAL A 240 -7.67 4.52 -17.04
N MET A 241 -7.58 3.41 -16.33
CA MET A 241 -7.04 3.38 -14.96
C MET A 241 -5.53 3.12 -14.94
N VAL A 242 -5.00 2.50 -15.99
CA VAL A 242 -3.56 2.22 -16.10
C VAL A 242 -3.18 2.11 -17.57
N TYR A 243 -1.98 2.58 -17.91
CA TYR A 243 -1.34 2.28 -19.19
C TYR A 243 -0.29 1.20 -18.99
N MET A 244 -0.32 0.18 -19.85
CA MET A 244 0.64 -0.92 -19.87
C MET A 244 1.46 -0.84 -21.14
N MET A 245 2.77 -0.86 -21.03
CA MET A 245 3.69 -0.86 -22.17
C MET A 245 4.52 -2.14 -22.16
N GLY A 246 4.26 -3.00 -23.12
CA GLY A 246 5.04 -4.20 -23.37
C GLY A 246 5.99 -4.03 -24.56
N ARG A 247 6.66 -5.11 -24.94
CA ARG A 247 7.58 -5.16 -26.08
C ARG A 247 6.92 -4.76 -27.41
N ASP A 248 5.63 -5.11 -27.61
CA ASP A 248 4.90 -4.93 -28.87
C ASP A 248 4.09 -3.64 -28.94
N GLY A 249 4.16 -2.78 -27.95
CA GLY A 249 3.48 -1.52 -27.91
C GLY A 249 2.70 -1.23 -26.64
N LEU A 250 1.81 -0.26 -26.70
CA LEU A 250 1.01 0.22 -25.57
C LEU A 250 -0.32 -0.54 -25.49
N ALA A 251 -0.54 -1.20 -24.37
CA ALA A 251 -1.85 -1.70 -23.97
C ALA A 251 -2.42 -0.80 -22.86
N TYR A 252 -3.75 -0.74 -22.74
CA TYR A 252 -4.42 0.01 -21.69
C TYR A 252 -5.63 -0.74 -21.14
N TYR A 253 -5.90 -0.52 -19.87
CA TYR A 253 -7.05 -1.08 -19.18
C TYR A 253 -8.09 0.01 -18.95
N ARG A 254 -9.36 -0.34 -19.14
CA ARG A 254 -10.49 0.54 -18.84
C ARG A 254 -11.28 -0.09 -17.71
N ALA A 255 -11.54 0.69 -16.67
CA ALA A 255 -12.57 0.34 -15.74
C ALA A 255 -13.94 0.50 -16.45
N ILE A 256 -14.76 -0.54 -16.39
CA ILE A 256 -16.13 -0.49 -16.86
C ILE A 256 -16.98 -0.18 -15.64
N ARG A 257 -17.58 1.00 -15.61
CA ARG A 257 -18.55 1.30 -14.57
C ARG A 257 -19.81 0.49 -14.86
N PRO A 258 -20.20 -0.44 -13.97
CA PRO A 258 -21.50 -1.10 -14.08
C PRO A 258 -22.60 -0.04 -13.91
N ASP A 259 -23.86 -0.37 -14.25
CA ASP A 259 -25.02 0.51 -14.07
C ASP A 259 -25.38 0.69 -12.56
N ALA A 260 -24.39 0.96 -11.74
CA ALA A 260 -24.53 1.25 -10.32
C ALA A 260 -24.92 2.72 -10.12
N PRO A 261 -25.64 3.06 -9.03
CA PRO A 261 -25.94 4.45 -8.69
C PRO A 261 -24.67 5.28 -8.55
N ASP A 262 -24.77 6.57 -8.83
CA ASP A 262 -23.66 7.53 -8.81
C ASP A 262 -23.11 7.69 -7.38
N LEU A 263 -22.04 6.95 -7.08
CA LEU A 263 -21.33 7.01 -5.79
C LEU A 263 -20.15 7.99 -5.83
N THR A 264 -20.00 8.70 -6.94
CA THR A 264 -18.83 9.52 -7.28
C THR A 264 -18.73 10.87 -6.59
N ASP A 265 -19.77 11.32 -5.92
CA ASP A 265 -19.76 12.61 -5.20
C ASP A 265 -19.03 12.53 -3.85
N VAL A 266 -18.71 11.32 -3.39
CA VAL A 266 -18.04 11.10 -2.11
C VAL A 266 -16.55 10.84 -2.34
N PRO A 267 -15.65 11.69 -1.81
CA PRO A 267 -14.22 11.54 -2.06
C PRO A 267 -13.65 10.28 -1.39
N VAL A 268 -12.60 9.74 -2.02
CA VAL A 268 -11.84 8.58 -1.53
C VAL A 268 -10.55 9.02 -0.88
N VAL A 269 -10.24 8.53 0.30
CA VAL A 269 -8.93 8.65 0.95
C VAL A 269 -8.24 7.29 0.91
N VAL A 270 -7.16 7.18 0.14
CA VAL A 270 -6.35 5.95 0.06
C VAL A 270 -5.24 6.00 1.10
N LEU A 271 -5.16 4.99 1.97
CA LEU A 271 -4.06 4.87 2.92
C LEU A 271 -2.91 4.08 2.30
N THR A 272 -1.71 4.64 2.33
CA THR A 272 -0.51 4.05 1.71
C THR A 272 0.64 3.86 2.71
N SER A 273 1.50 2.90 2.41
CA SER A 273 2.74 2.62 3.16
C SER A 273 3.83 2.12 2.21
N PRO A 274 5.09 1.92 2.66
CA PRO A 274 6.14 1.28 1.88
C PRO A 274 5.84 -0.18 1.48
N TRP A 275 4.79 -0.79 2.04
CA TRP A 275 4.33 -2.14 1.66
C TRP A 275 3.23 -2.11 0.58
N SER A 276 2.65 -0.94 0.31
CA SER A 276 1.73 -0.76 -0.81
C SER A 276 2.50 -0.86 -2.12
N ALA A 277 2.29 -1.94 -2.89
CA ALA A 277 3.09 -2.21 -4.08
C ALA A 277 2.24 -2.58 -5.30
N SER A 278 2.78 -2.41 -6.51
CA SER A 278 2.18 -2.94 -7.75
C SER A 278 0.72 -2.50 -7.95
N GLY A 279 -0.26 -3.41 -7.85
CA GLY A 279 -1.69 -3.10 -7.97
C GLY A 279 -2.18 -2.03 -6.98
N ALA A 280 -1.65 -2.00 -5.75
CA ALA A 280 -1.96 -0.94 -4.78
C ALA A 280 -1.46 0.43 -5.25
N GLU A 281 -0.33 0.47 -5.94
CA GLU A 281 0.22 1.68 -6.54
C GLU A 281 -0.59 2.14 -7.77
N MET A 282 -1.05 1.18 -8.60
CA MET A 282 -1.99 1.47 -9.69
C MET A 282 -3.27 2.12 -9.15
N PHE A 283 -3.84 1.56 -8.07
CA PHE A 283 -5.05 2.09 -7.44
C PHE A 283 -4.84 3.50 -6.90
N ALA A 284 -3.81 3.71 -6.08
CA ALA A 284 -3.52 5.01 -5.47
C ALA A 284 -3.21 6.10 -6.52
N ALA A 285 -2.44 5.74 -7.55
CA ALA A 285 -2.11 6.64 -8.66
C ALA A 285 -3.35 7.02 -9.48
N ALA A 286 -4.24 6.05 -9.78
CA ALA A 286 -5.48 6.28 -10.52
C ALA A 286 -6.45 7.19 -9.73
N VAL A 287 -6.63 6.96 -8.42
CA VAL A 287 -7.47 7.80 -7.55
C VAL A 287 -7.02 9.27 -7.61
N ARG A 288 -5.71 9.51 -7.58
CA ARG A 288 -5.17 10.88 -7.70
C ARG A 288 -5.31 11.47 -9.10
N ALA A 289 -4.96 10.70 -10.13
CA ALA A 289 -4.96 11.18 -11.52
C ALA A 289 -6.37 11.48 -12.06
N HIS A 290 -7.37 10.74 -11.63
CA HIS A 290 -8.78 10.96 -11.98
C HIS A 290 -9.49 11.94 -11.04
N HIS A 291 -8.79 12.53 -10.04
CA HIS A 291 -9.41 13.40 -9.05
C HIS A 291 -10.61 12.77 -8.32
N ILE A 292 -10.52 11.47 -8.02
CA ILE A 292 -11.52 10.74 -7.22
C ILE A 292 -11.32 11.03 -5.73
N GLY A 293 -10.07 11.32 -5.33
CA GLY A 293 -9.71 11.51 -3.93
C GLY A 293 -8.25 11.85 -3.72
N ILE A 294 -7.77 11.59 -2.51
CA ILE A 294 -6.41 11.85 -2.07
C ILE A 294 -5.76 10.58 -1.50
N ALA A 295 -4.43 10.57 -1.42
CA ALA A 295 -3.68 9.54 -0.70
C ALA A 295 -3.07 10.14 0.57
N ILE A 296 -3.12 9.39 1.67
CA ILE A 296 -2.55 9.75 2.98
C ILE A 296 -1.65 8.60 3.46
N GLY A 297 -0.49 8.92 4.02
CA GLY A 297 0.42 7.94 4.59
C GLY A 297 1.85 8.13 4.12
N GLN A 298 2.50 7.05 3.72
CA GLN A 298 3.89 7.05 3.29
C GLN A 298 4.00 6.74 1.79
N ARG A 299 5.17 7.07 1.21
CA ARG A 299 5.52 6.68 -0.16
C ARG A 299 5.36 5.17 -0.31
N THR A 300 4.82 4.74 -1.42
CA THR A 300 4.66 3.32 -1.76
C THR A 300 5.97 2.66 -2.20
N TYR A 301 5.94 1.36 -2.45
CA TYR A 301 7.12 0.54 -2.70
C TYR A 301 7.94 0.91 -3.94
N GLY A 302 7.30 1.32 -5.04
CA GLY A 302 7.95 1.64 -6.30
C GLY A 302 8.09 0.45 -7.27
N LYS A 303 7.11 -0.43 -7.33
CA LYS A 303 7.06 -1.49 -8.34
C LYS A 303 6.25 -1.03 -9.56
N GLY A 304 6.94 -0.60 -10.62
CA GLY A 304 6.35 -0.10 -11.87
C GLY A 304 6.28 -1.13 -13.00
N VAL A 305 6.42 -2.42 -12.69
CA VAL A 305 6.39 -3.51 -13.67
C VAL A 305 5.30 -4.53 -13.34
N ALA A 306 4.70 -5.11 -14.39
CA ALA A 306 3.68 -6.14 -14.28
C ALA A 306 4.12 -7.43 -14.98
N GLN A 307 3.68 -8.56 -14.43
CA GLN A 307 4.05 -9.89 -14.89
C GLN A 307 2.86 -10.60 -15.53
N THR A 308 3.14 -11.43 -16.52
CA THR A 308 2.24 -12.48 -16.99
C THR A 308 2.64 -13.79 -16.35
N VAL A 309 1.67 -14.53 -15.83
CA VAL A 309 1.85 -15.90 -15.37
C VAL A 309 1.55 -16.83 -16.55
N LEU A 310 2.49 -17.71 -16.85
CA LEU A 310 2.35 -18.77 -17.84
C LEU A 310 2.27 -20.09 -17.08
N ASP A 311 1.17 -20.82 -17.24
CA ASP A 311 0.79 -22.01 -16.52
C ASP A 311 -0.06 -22.95 -17.41
N GLU A 312 -0.60 -24.02 -16.84
CA GLU A 312 -1.47 -24.98 -17.52
C GLU A 312 -2.81 -24.40 -18.01
N ASP A 313 -3.25 -23.26 -17.46
CA ASP A 313 -4.47 -22.52 -17.85
C ASP A 313 -4.19 -21.44 -18.92
N SER A 314 -2.94 -21.30 -19.36
CA SER A 314 -2.57 -20.34 -20.40
C SER A 314 -3.35 -20.56 -21.68
N SER A 315 -3.88 -19.47 -22.26
CA SER A 315 -4.76 -19.52 -23.45
C SER A 315 -4.12 -20.13 -24.71
N ASN A 316 -2.79 -20.17 -24.77
CA ASN A 316 -2.02 -20.86 -25.80
C ASN A 316 -1.77 -22.32 -25.36
N GLY A 317 -2.48 -23.27 -25.95
CA GLY A 317 -2.38 -24.68 -25.59
C GLY A 317 -0.97 -25.28 -25.68
N THR A 318 -0.11 -24.77 -26.57
CA THR A 318 1.29 -25.20 -26.65
C THR A 318 2.09 -24.74 -25.44
N ILE A 319 1.76 -23.59 -24.87
CA ILE A 319 2.39 -23.09 -23.64
C ILE A 319 1.83 -23.84 -22.43
N ALA A 320 0.52 -24.02 -22.37
CA ALA A 320 -0.16 -24.76 -21.31
C ALA A 320 0.40 -26.19 -21.14
N GLU A 321 0.78 -26.85 -22.23
CA GLU A 321 1.37 -28.20 -22.22
C GLU A 321 2.79 -28.26 -21.60
N LEU A 322 3.43 -27.10 -21.35
CA LEU A 322 4.77 -27.04 -20.74
C LEU A 322 4.71 -27.11 -19.20
N PHE A 323 3.53 -26.96 -18.60
CA PHE A 323 3.34 -26.84 -17.16
C PHE A 323 2.45 -27.97 -16.62
N ASP A 324 2.70 -28.38 -15.37
CA ASP A 324 1.93 -29.40 -14.64
C ASP A 324 1.76 -28.93 -13.17
N GLY A 325 0.93 -27.92 -12.99
CA GLY A 325 0.69 -27.24 -11.71
C GLY A 325 1.74 -26.21 -11.30
N ASP A 326 2.89 -26.16 -11.99
CA ASP A 326 3.93 -25.15 -11.86
C ASP A 326 3.69 -23.95 -12.79
N CYS A 327 4.51 -22.91 -12.70
CA CYS A 327 4.38 -21.75 -13.60
C CYS A 327 5.70 -21.00 -13.82
N LEU A 328 5.73 -20.22 -14.89
CA LEU A 328 6.74 -19.20 -15.12
C LEU A 328 6.07 -17.82 -15.14
N LYS A 329 6.40 -17.00 -14.15
CA LYS A 329 5.95 -15.61 -14.05
C LYS A 329 7.00 -14.71 -14.69
N ILE A 330 6.64 -13.96 -15.74
CA ILE A 330 7.55 -13.17 -16.56
C ILE A 330 7.15 -11.70 -16.52
N THR A 331 8.11 -10.79 -16.29
CA THR A 331 7.90 -9.34 -16.45
C THR A 331 7.65 -9.01 -17.92
N THR A 332 6.40 -8.65 -18.25
CA THR A 332 5.93 -8.41 -19.62
C THR A 332 5.60 -6.97 -19.91
N TYR A 333 5.30 -6.18 -18.87
CA TYR A 333 4.88 -4.79 -19.03
C TYR A 333 5.56 -3.87 -18.02
N ARG A 334 5.75 -2.61 -18.43
CA ARG A 334 5.85 -1.45 -17.54
C ARG A 334 4.49 -0.80 -17.46
N PHE A 335 4.09 -0.37 -16.28
CA PHE A 335 2.81 0.34 -16.14
C PHE A 335 3.02 1.80 -15.73
N TYR A 336 2.03 2.61 -16.11
CA TYR A 336 2.01 4.05 -15.91
C TYR A 336 0.64 4.46 -15.39
N ALA A 337 0.62 5.47 -14.54
CA ALA A 337 -0.62 6.08 -14.06
C ALA A 337 -1.41 6.72 -15.24
N PRO A 338 -2.71 7.03 -15.04
CA PRO A 338 -3.54 7.67 -16.08
C PRO A 338 -2.99 8.99 -16.62
N ASP A 339 -2.23 9.72 -15.81
CA ASP A 339 -1.54 10.96 -16.22
C ASP A 339 -0.20 10.72 -16.94
N GLY A 340 0.20 9.47 -17.12
CA GLY A 340 1.45 9.05 -17.75
C GLY A 340 2.66 9.00 -16.82
N ALA A 341 2.50 9.29 -15.52
CA ALA A 341 3.58 9.18 -14.56
C ALA A 341 3.94 7.71 -14.31
N THR A 342 5.25 7.43 -14.12
CA THR A 342 5.71 6.13 -13.66
C THR A 342 5.89 6.14 -12.14
N ASN A 343 5.59 5.03 -11.49
CA ASN A 343 5.94 4.76 -10.09
C ASN A 343 7.12 3.79 -9.96
N ASP A 344 7.70 3.37 -11.10
CA ASP A 344 8.83 2.45 -11.07
C ASP A 344 10.01 3.06 -10.32
N THR A 345 10.50 2.35 -9.31
CA THR A 345 11.56 2.76 -8.36
C THR A 345 11.21 3.97 -7.47
N VAL A 346 10.26 4.82 -7.87
CA VAL A 346 9.94 6.09 -7.17
C VAL A 346 8.80 5.94 -6.18
N GLY A 347 7.89 5.00 -6.42
CA GLY A 347 6.64 4.86 -5.67
C GLY A 347 5.63 5.98 -5.93
N VAL A 348 4.46 5.85 -5.35
CA VAL A 348 3.43 6.89 -5.34
C VAL A 348 3.62 7.74 -4.09
N LEU A 349 3.89 9.03 -4.26
CA LEU A 349 3.90 9.99 -3.15
C LEU A 349 2.47 10.27 -2.72
N PRO A 350 2.13 10.15 -1.42
CA PRO A 350 0.80 10.49 -0.93
C PRO A 350 0.55 12.00 -1.03
N THR A 351 -0.71 12.42 -1.01
CA THR A 351 -1.07 13.85 -0.94
C THR A 351 -0.66 14.47 0.40
N LEU A 352 -0.78 13.69 1.48
CA LEU A 352 -0.29 14.05 2.82
C LEU A 352 0.68 12.97 3.31
N LEU A 353 1.93 13.36 3.52
CA LEU A 353 2.97 12.48 4.05
C LEU A 353 2.85 12.40 5.57
N ILE A 354 2.28 11.29 6.05
CA ILE A 354 1.98 11.02 7.46
C ILE A 354 2.63 9.70 7.90
N SER A 355 3.15 9.67 9.11
CA SER A 355 3.77 8.47 9.68
C SER A 355 2.78 7.30 9.79
N GLN A 356 3.29 6.08 9.72
CA GLN A 356 2.47 4.87 9.72
C GLN A 356 1.52 4.80 10.94
N GLY A 357 1.97 5.22 12.11
CA GLY A 357 1.17 5.19 13.35
C GLY A 357 0.00 6.16 13.36
N ASN A 358 0.07 7.25 12.58
CA ASN A 358 -0.91 8.31 12.56
C ASN A 358 -1.79 8.32 11.28
N THR A 359 -1.45 7.52 10.27
CA THR A 359 -2.11 7.54 8.94
C THR A 359 -3.62 7.32 9.03
N GLU A 360 -4.06 6.28 9.71
CA GLU A 360 -5.49 5.95 9.86
C GLU A 360 -6.23 7.00 10.66
N ALA A 361 -5.70 7.39 11.81
CA ALA A 361 -6.32 8.41 12.65
C ALA A 361 -6.45 9.76 11.92
N ALA A 362 -5.45 10.17 11.14
CA ALA A 362 -5.50 11.39 10.34
C ALA A 362 -6.59 11.32 9.25
N ALA A 363 -6.73 10.20 8.57
CA ALA A 363 -7.78 10.00 7.57
C ALA A 363 -9.18 10.02 8.19
N LEU A 364 -9.35 9.36 9.34
CA LEU A 364 -10.62 9.29 10.06
C LEU A 364 -11.04 10.63 10.71
N LEU A 365 -10.18 11.64 10.73
CA LEU A 365 -10.56 13.01 11.11
C LEU A 365 -11.32 13.74 9.98
N LEU A 366 -11.18 13.31 8.74
CA LEU A 366 -11.74 14.00 7.58
C LEU A 366 -13.21 13.62 7.37
N ARG A 367 -14.02 14.59 6.94
CA ARG A 367 -15.40 14.41 6.47
C ARG A 367 -15.60 15.27 5.21
N SER A 368 -16.43 14.84 4.27
CA SER A 368 -16.74 15.64 3.08
C SER A 368 -17.97 16.53 3.25
N ASN A 369 -18.85 16.21 4.21
CA ASN A 369 -20.06 16.97 4.45
C ASN A 369 -19.80 18.23 5.28
N GLU A 370 -20.29 19.37 4.78
CA GLU A 370 -20.23 20.63 5.54
C GLU A 370 -21.07 20.52 6.82
N PRO A 371 -20.49 20.85 8.00
CA PRO A 371 -21.23 20.84 9.24
C PRO A 371 -22.30 21.92 9.22
N SER A 372 -23.46 21.63 9.80
CA SER A 372 -24.58 22.58 9.88
C SER A 372 -24.26 23.87 10.66
N ILE A 373 -23.24 23.81 11.51
CA ILE A 373 -22.68 24.94 12.28
C ILE A 373 -21.16 24.91 12.13
N ALA A 374 -20.58 25.98 11.59
CA ALA A 374 -19.14 26.08 11.39
C ALA A 374 -18.33 26.13 12.70
N ASN A 375 -18.91 26.71 13.77
CA ASN A 375 -18.21 26.87 15.05
C ASN A 375 -17.81 25.53 15.66
N GLY A 376 -16.53 25.37 15.97
CA GLY A 376 -15.96 24.12 16.48
C GLY A 376 -15.54 23.14 15.38
N SER A 377 -15.53 23.61 14.12
CA SER A 377 -15.07 22.83 12.98
C SER A 377 -13.97 23.57 12.23
N LEU A 378 -13.14 22.80 11.55
CA LEU A 378 -12.15 23.27 10.58
C LEU A 378 -12.62 22.89 9.18
N LYS A 379 -12.28 23.73 8.19
CA LYS A 379 -12.46 23.47 6.77
C LYS A 379 -11.09 23.44 6.12
N LEU A 380 -10.80 22.36 5.41
CA LEU A 380 -9.55 22.13 4.69
C LEU A 380 -9.84 22.01 3.19
N GLU A 381 -9.31 22.93 2.39
CA GLU A 381 -9.29 22.82 0.92
C GLU A 381 -7.94 22.23 0.51
N LEU A 382 -7.96 21.01 -0.08
CA LEU A 382 -6.77 20.23 -0.40
C LEU A 382 -6.96 19.47 -1.70
N ALA A 383 -6.03 19.61 -2.65
CA ALA A 383 -6.01 18.87 -3.92
C ALA A 383 -7.33 18.90 -4.71
N GLY A 384 -8.08 19.99 -4.61
CA GLY A 384 -9.38 20.19 -5.27
C GLY A 384 -10.58 19.71 -4.47
N PHE A 385 -10.38 19.10 -3.30
CA PHE A 385 -11.43 18.66 -2.39
C PHE A 385 -11.59 19.62 -1.21
N THR A 386 -12.78 19.56 -0.60
CA THR A 386 -13.06 20.25 0.67
C THR A 386 -13.36 19.21 1.72
N PHE A 387 -12.60 19.24 2.80
CA PHE A 387 -12.81 18.39 3.97
C PHE A 387 -13.15 19.23 5.19
N TYR A 388 -13.87 18.62 6.12
CA TYR A 388 -14.21 19.20 7.40
C TYR A 388 -13.68 18.32 8.53
N ILE A 389 -13.22 18.97 9.62
CA ILE A 389 -12.68 18.30 10.80
C ILE A 389 -13.39 18.85 12.03
N ASP A 390 -13.95 17.97 12.87
CA ASP A 390 -14.43 18.39 14.19
C ASP A 390 -13.26 18.68 15.12
N GLU A 391 -13.17 19.91 15.60
CA GLU A 391 -12.03 20.37 16.42
C GLU A 391 -11.96 19.62 17.76
N SER A 392 -13.10 19.22 18.34
CA SER A 392 -13.09 18.50 19.61
C SER A 392 -12.55 17.09 19.46
N THR A 393 -12.92 16.42 18.37
CA THR A 393 -12.40 15.08 17.99
C THR A 393 -10.90 15.15 17.68
N ALA A 394 -10.45 16.14 16.90
CA ALA A 394 -9.05 16.31 16.55
C ALA A 394 -8.16 16.58 17.78
N ARG A 395 -8.67 17.27 18.80
CA ARG A 395 -7.96 17.57 20.05
C ARG A 395 -7.99 16.46 21.07
N HIS A 396 -8.79 15.41 20.86
CA HIS A 396 -8.80 14.27 21.77
C HIS A 396 -7.40 13.64 21.86
N ALA A 397 -7.04 13.14 23.04
CA ALA A 397 -5.69 12.61 23.29
C ALA A 397 -5.25 11.57 22.28
N ASP A 398 -6.17 10.72 21.82
CA ASP A 398 -5.90 9.63 20.88
C ASP A 398 -5.66 10.11 19.44
N ASN A 399 -6.14 11.31 19.10
CA ASN A 399 -6.06 11.87 17.74
C ASN A 399 -5.08 13.03 17.62
N ARG A 400 -4.60 13.55 18.77
CA ARG A 400 -3.83 14.79 18.84
C ARG A 400 -2.55 14.73 18.01
N ASP A 401 -1.81 13.64 18.08
CA ASP A 401 -0.56 13.46 17.35
C ASP A 401 -0.82 13.35 15.84
N ALA A 402 -1.84 12.59 15.45
CA ALA A 402 -2.26 12.48 14.06
C ALA A 402 -2.75 13.81 13.47
N PHE A 403 -3.48 14.58 14.26
CA PHE A 403 -3.94 15.91 13.85
C PHE A 403 -2.77 16.91 13.72
N THR A 404 -1.81 16.87 14.66
CA THR A 404 -0.60 17.71 14.59
C THR A 404 0.17 17.41 13.31
N GLU A 405 0.42 16.12 13.05
CA GLU A 405 1.14 15.69 11.85
C GLU A 405 0.38 16.01 10.55
N LEU A 406 -0.97 15.93 10.57
CA LEU A 406 -1.79 16.37 9.45
C LEU A 406 -1.56 17.85 9.12
N LEU A 407 -1.52 18.71 10.13
CA LEU A 407 -1.24 20.14 9.94
C LEU A 407 0.18 20.38 9.39
N GLU A 408 1.17 19.62 9.86
CA GLU A 408 2.57 19.69 9.39
C GLU A 408 2.74 19.22 7.94
N ALA A 409 1.89 18.26 7.51
CA ALA A 409 1.93 17.69 6.18
C ALA A 409 1.18 18.51 5.12
N LEU A 410 0.51 19.60 5.50
CA LEU A 410 -0.23 20.41 4.54
C LEU A 410 0.72 21.11 3.55
N PRO A 411 0.54 20.89 2.23
CA PRO A 411 1.33 21.59 1.21
C PRO A 411 0.96 23.07 1.14
N PRO A 412 1.81 23.95 0.57
CA PRO A 412 1.54 25.39 0.43
C PRO A 412 0.23 25.73 -0.29
N SER A 413 -0.23 24.85 -1.18
CA SER A 413 -1.48 25.00 -1.93
C SER A 413 -2.75 24.72 -1.10
N ALA A 414 -2.61 24.08 0.08
CA ALA A 414 -3.74 23.81 0.96
C ALA A 414 -4.21 25.11 1.64
N LYS A 415 -5.53 25.22 1.87
CA LYS A 415 -6.12 26.32 2.62
C LYS A 415 -6.87 25.78 3.81
N LEU A 416 -6.57 26.34 4.97
CA LEU A 416 -7.18 25.98 6.24
C LEU A 416 -8.02 27.13 6.76
N TYR A 417 -9.23 26.79 7.21
CA TYR A 417 -10.16 27.77 7.79
C TYR A 417 -10.71 27.23 9.11
N ARG A 418 -10.95 28.12 10.05
CA ARG A 418 -11.65 27.82 11.30
C ARG A 418 -13.03 28.42 11.31
N GLY A 419 -14.01 27.65 11.73
CA GLY A 419 -15.40 28.11 11.86
C GLY A 419 -15.59 29.04 13.05
N SER A 420 -16.28 30.14 12.83
CA SER A 420 -16.61 31.13 13.84
C SER A 420 -18.07 31.56 13.69
N GLY A 421 -18.92 31.11 14.59
CA GLY A 421 -20.33 31.53 14.69
C GLY A 421 -21.15 31.40 13.38
N GLY A 422 -22.21 30.63 13.39
CA GLY A 422 -23.05 30.41 12.21
C GLY A 422 -22.31 29.65 11.09
N SER A 423 -22.27 30.22 9.89
CA SER A 423 -21.60 29.64 8.70
C SER A 423 -20.36 30.46 8.29
N THR A 424 -19.71 31.13 9.22
CA THR A 424 -18.54 31.97 8.91
C THR A 424 -17.24 31.18 9.06
N TRP A 425 -16.40 31.22 8.03
CA TRP A 425 -15.09 30.62 7.98
C TRP A 425 -14.01 31.70 7.95
N THR A 426 -13.01 31.57 8.82
CA THR A 426 -11.86 32.48 8.89
C THR A 426 -10.61 31.71 8.48
N GLU A 427 -9.95 32.18 7.44
CA GLU A 427 -8.70 31.58 6.97
C GLU A 427 -7.60 31.73 8.02
N MET A 428 -6.81 30.68 8.22
CA MET A 428 -5.67 30.72 9.13
C MET A 428 -4.56 29.77 8.67
N THR A 429 -3.36 30.02 9.18
CA THR A 429 -2.23 29.12 8.88
C THR A 429 -2.23 27.91 9.83
N PRO A 430 -1.68 26.76 9.41
CA PRO A 430 -1.48 25.61 10.29
C PRO A 430 -0.73 25.95 11.58
N ALA A 431 0.33 26.78 11.49
CA ALA A 431 1.11 27.23 12.63
C ALA A 431 0.28 28.05 13.64
N ALA A 432 -0.54 29.01 13.15
CA ALA A 432 -1.39 29.83 14.02
C ALA A 432 -2.45 28.97 14.73
N LEU A 433 -3.06 28.01 14.01
CA LEU A 433 -4.01 27.07 14.62
C LEU A 433 -3.32 26.20 15.68
N ALA A 434 -2.15 25.67 15.38
CA ALA A 434 -1.38 24.82 16.29
C ALA A 434 -0.99 25.58 17.57
N GLU A 435 -0.55 26.84 17.46
CA GLU A 435 -0.25 27.72 18.60
C GLU A 435 -1.48 27.93 19.48
N GLU A 436 -2.64 28.28 18.90
CA GLU A 436 -3.88 28.50 19.64
C GLU A 436 -4.38 27.22 20.36
N LEU A 437 -4.15 26.07 19.76
CA LEU A 437 -4.55 24.77 20.31
C LEU A 437 -3.49 24.14 21.23
N GLY A 438 -2.29 24.75 21.31
CA GLY A 438 -1.16 24.27 22.11
C GLY A 438 -0.64 22.92 21.62
N LEU A 439 -0.56 22.72 20.29
CA LEU A 439 0.02 21.54 19.66
C LEU A 439 1.55 21.65 19.56
N ASP A 440 2.25 20.52 19.57
CA ASP A 440 3.70 20.45 19.37
C ASP A 440 4.02 20.41 17.87
N PHE A 441 3.74 21.53 17.22
CA PHE A 441 3.81 21.68 15.77
C PHE A 441 5.19 22.15 15.32
N THR A 442 5.73 21.48 14.30
CA THR A 442 6.96 21.86 13.62
C THR A 442 6.71 22.09 12.14
N SER A 443 6.89 23.33 11.67
CA SER A 443 6.75 23.60 10.23
C SER A 443 7.81 22.84 9.43
N ARG A 444 7.37 22.12 8.39
CA ARG A 444 8.27 21.52 7.40
C ARG A 444 8.69 22.51 6.30
N MET A 445 8.08 23.71 6.27
CA MET A 445 8.37 24.74 5.27
C MET A 445 9.52 25.65 5.73
N PHE A 446 10.30 26.14 4.78
CA PHE A 446 11.41 27.05 5.04
C PHE A 446 10.96 28.50 5.22
N SER A 447 11.64 29.22 6.11
CA SER A 447 11.27 30.59 6.48
C SER A 447 11.81 31.65 5.53
N ASP A 448 12.85 31.36 4.75
CA ASP A 448 13.62 32.31 3.91
C ASP A 448 13.26 32.27 2.42
N VAL A 449 12.22 31.50 2.03
CA VAL A 449 11.85 31.29 0.62
C VAL A 449 10.70 32.19 0.14
N SER A 450 10.07 32.95 1.03
CA SER A 450 8.84 33.73 0.73
C SER A 450 8.98 34.70 -0.46
N ASP A 451 10.15 35.24 -0.70
CA ASP A 451 10.42 36.18 -1.78
C ASP A 451 10.89 35.50 -3.07
N SER A 452 11.12 34.17 -3.03
CA SER A 452 11.52 33.39 -4.19
C SER A 452 10.33 33.12 -5.11
N PRO A 453 10.49 33.21 -6.45
CA PRO A 453 9.45 32.82 -7.39
C PRO A 453 9.17 31.29 -7.36
N PHE A 454 10.01 30.53 -6.67
CA PHE A 454 9.90 29.08 -6.50
C PHE A 454 9.48 28.66 -5.08
N ALA A 455 9.02 29.60 -4.24
CA ALA A 455 8.67 29.35 -2.84
C ALA A 455 7.73 28.16 -2.66
N ASP A 456 6.67 28.07 -3.47
CA ASP A 456 5.69 26.96 -3.41
C ASP A 456 6.33 25.63 -3.79
N ALA A 457 7.18 25.60 -4.81
CA ALA A 457 7.87 24.38 -5.24
C ALA A 457 8.86 23.91 -4.17
N ILE A 458 9.67 24.80 -3.61
CA ILE A 458 10.64 24.50 -2.55
C ILE A 458 9.91 23.98 -1.30
N ASN A 459 8.87 24.66 -0.84
CA ASN A 459 8.10 24.25 0.32
C ASN A 459 7.32 22.95 0.08
N THR A 460 6.85 22.69 -1.14
CA THR A 460 6.25 21.41 -1.50
C THR A 460 7.26 20.27 -1.36
N LEU A 461 8.48 20.44 -1.90
CA LEU A 461 9.55 19.45 -1.76
C LEU A 461 9.96 19.26 -0.29
N ALA A 462 9.97 20.32 0.51
CA ALA A 462 10.26 20.25 1.94
C ALA A 462 9.20 19.47 2.72
N VAL A 463 7.91 19.72 2.46
CA VAL A 463 6.80 19.01 3.10
C VAL A 463 6.85 17.52 2.79
N TYR A 464 7.29 17.14 1.60
CA TYR A 464 7.51 15.74 1.21
C TYR A 464 8.86 15.16 1.65
N GLY A 465 9.69 15.91 2.37
CA GLY A 465 11.00 15.48 2.84
C GLY A 465 12.01 15.21 1.71
N LEU A 466 11.77 15.75 0.51
CA LEU A 466 12.65 15.59 -0.65
C LEU A 466 13.82 16.57 -0.64
N VAL A 467 13.68 17.66 0.12
CA VAL A 467 14.75 18.60 0.43
C VAL A 467 14.74 18.90 1.93
N SER A 468 15.91 18.93 2.56
CA SER A 468 16.04 19.10 4.01
C SER A 468 16.55 20.50 4.43
N GLY A 469 17.05 21.29 3.49
CA GLY A 469 17.64 22.61 3.81
C GLY A 469 18.83 22.54 4.77
N TYR A 470 19.08 23.63 5.48
CA TYR A 470 20.17 23.77 6.45
C TYR A 470 19.66 23.58 7.88
N GLU A 471 20.60 23.34 8.83
CA GLU A 471 20.29 23.08 10.24
C GLU A 471 19.53 24.24 10.93
N ASP A 472 19.64 25.45 10.41
CA ASP A 472 18.95 26.65 10.93
C ASP A 472 17.50 26.81 10.40
N GLY A 473 17.01 25.85 9.58
CA GLY A 473 15.66 25.87 9.02
C GLY A 473 15.52 26.76 7.78
N THR A 474 16.63 27.09 7.13
CA THR A 474 16.67 27.87 5.87
C THR A 474 16.95 26.98 4.67
N PHE A 475 16.66 27.48 3.46
CA PHE A 475 16.91 26.79 2.18
C PHE A 475 17.96 27.51 1.33
N HIS A 476 18.12 28.83 1.49
CA HIS A 476 19.02 29.70 0.71
C HIS A 476 18.73 29.67 -0.80
N PRO A 477 17.54 30.06 -1.27
CA PRO A 477 17.10 29.86 -2.65
C PRO A 477 17.90 30.64 -3.70
N GLU A 478 18.70 31.64 -3.29
CA GLU A 478 19.56 32.42 -4.18
C GLU A 478 21.00 31.91 -4.27
N GLU A 479 21.36 30.88 -3.49
CA GLU A 479 22.69 30.29 -3.55
C GLU A 479 22.79 29.23 -4.66
N THR A 480 24.02 29.07 -5.17
CA THR A 480 24.29 28.04 -6.17
C THR A 480 24.43 26.67 -5.50
N ILE A 481 23.83 25.66 -6.10
CA ILE A 481 23.90 24.29 -5.61
C ILE A 481 25.18 23.58 -6.05
N THR A 482 25.80 22.82 -5.16
CA THR A 482 26.95 21.97 -5.47
C THR A 482 26.50 20.67 -6.13
N ARG A 483 27.46 19.97 -6.75
CA ARG A 483 27.23 18.65 -7.34
C ARG A 483 26.80 17.62 -6.29
N ALA A 484 27.37 17.68 -5.09
CA ALA A 484 27.00 16.80 -3.98
C ALA A 484 25.58 17.06 -3.47
N GLU A 485 25.20 18.32 -3.30
CA GLU A 485 23.83 18.67 -2.88
C GLU A 485 22.80 18.23 -3.90
N PHE A 486 23.05 18.49 -5.20
CA PHE A 486 22.15 18.07 -6.26
C PHE A 486 22.00 16.54 -6.31
N ALA A 487 23.14 15.80 -6.25
CA ALA A 487 23.09 14.34 -6.24
C ALA A 487 22.30 13.78 -5.05
N SER A 488 22.50 14.33 -3.87
CA SER A 488 21.78 13.91 -2.65
C SER A 488 20.29 14.21 -2.73
N MET A 489 19.90 15.38 -3.26
CA MET A 489 18.50 15.74 -3.47
C MET A 489 17.81 14.79 -4.46
N VAL A 490 18.43 14.50 -5.60
CA VAL A 490 17.85 13.61 -6.61
C VAL A 490 17.81 12.17 -6.09
N ALA A 491 18.85 11.70 -5.43
CA ALA A 491 18.86 10.37 -4.83
C ALA A 491 17.75 10.18 -3.79
N SER A 492 17.53 11.20 -2.94
CA SER A 492 16.42 11.22 -1.97
C SER A 492 15.06 11.29 -2.66
N ALA A 493 14.92 12.14 -3.69
CA ALA A 493 13.66 12.27 -4.42
C ALA A 493 13.25 10.99 -5.13
N LEU A 494 14.22 10.23 -5.65
CA LEU A 494 14.01 8.96 -6.33
C LEU A 494 14.08 7.74 -5.38
N ASP A 495 14.33 7.95 -4.09
CA ASP A 495 14.50 6.88 -3.08
C ASP A 495 15.52 5.81 -3.52
N LEU A 496 16.65 6.26 -4.05
CA LEU A 496 17.64 5.36 -4.62
C LEU A 496 18.35 4.56 -3.52
N ARG A 497 18.43 3.24 -3.71
CA ARG A 497 19.18 2.37 -2.80
C ARG A 497 20.66 2.68 -2.84
N VAL A 498 21.27 2.77 -1.66
CA VAL A 498 22.70 3.00 -1.50
C VAL A 498 23.45 1.72 -1.86
N PRO A 499 24.40 1.74 -2.82
CA PRO A 499 25.20 0.58 -3.14
C PRO A 499 26.31 0.36 -2.08
N GLU A 500 26.77 -0.86 -1.92
CA GLU A 500 27.92 -1.17 -1.06
C GLU A 500 29.25 -0.64 -1.63
N GLN A 501 29.27 -0.31 -2.92
CA GLN A 501 30.46 0.11 -3.65
C GLN A 501 30.60 1.63 -3.68
N SER A 502 31.80 2.13 -3.41
CA SER A 502 32.19 3.52 -3.71
C SER A 502 32.67 3.64 -5.16
N TYR A 503 32.16 4.65 -5.87
CA TYR A 503 32.44 4.86 -7.30
C TYR A 503 33.54 5.91 -7.54
N PHE A 504 33.78 6.83 -6.59
CA PHE A 504 34.64 7.97 -6.77
C PHE A 504 35.70 8.08 -5.68
N SER A 505 36.93 8.42 -6.06
CA SER A 505 38.09 8.49 -5.15
C SER A 505 38.10 9.74 -4.26
N ASP A 506 37.36 10.78 -4.64
CA ASP A 506 37.24 12.05 -3.92
C ASP A 506 35.93 12.14 -3.09
N VAL A 507 35.19 11.06 -3.00
CA VAL A 507 34.01 10.92 -2.14
C VAL A 507 34.38 10.07 -0.94
N ALA A 508 34.59 10.71 0.20
CA ALA A 508 34.87 10.00 1.44
C ALA A 508 33.64 9.20 1.90
N ALA A 509 33.85 7.98 2.38
CA ALA A 509 32.76 7.08 2.76
C ALA A 509 31.88 7.61 3.91
N ASP A 510 32.41 8.51 4.73
CA ASP A 510 31.75 9.17 5.85
C ASP A 510 31.21 10.58 5.52
N ALA A 511 31.34 11.01 4.26
CA ALA A 511 30.77 12.28 3.82
C ALA A 511 29.24 12.19 3.80
N TRP A 512 28.55 13.25 4.23
CA TRP A 512 27.08 13.28 4.31
C TRP A 512 26.39 13.03 2.95
N TYR A 513 27.08 13.34 1.85
CA TYR A 513 26.59 13.14 0.49
C TYR A 513 27.03 11.80 -0.15
N ALA A 514 27.83 11.00 0.55
CA ALA A 514 28.44 9.79 -0.05
C ALA A 514 27.37 8.81 -0.57
N ASP A 515 26.33 8.58 0.21
CA ASP A 515 25.24 7.68 -0.12
C ASP A 515 24.51 8.14 -1.40
N GLY A 516 24.12 9.42 -1.44
CA GLY A 516 23.42 10.00 -2.60
C GLY A 516 24.26 9.96 -3.88
N VAL A 517 25.54 10.35 -3.79
CA VAL A 517 26.46 10.34 -4.94
C VAL A 517 26.69 8.92 -5.48
N ASN A 518 26.91 7.94 -4.58
CA ASN A 518 27.11 6.55 -5.00
C ASN A 518 25.84 5.92 -5.55
N ALA A 519 24.66 6.25 -5.00
CA ALA A 519 23.38 5.78 -5.51
C ALA A 519 23.10 6.29 -6.94
N MET A 520 23.37 7.57 -7.20
CA MET A 520 23.24 8.19 -8.53
C MET A 520 24.24 7.58 -9.54
N ALA A 521 25.47 7.30 -9.11
CA ALA A 521 26.48 6.65 -9.94
C ALA A 521 26.10 5.19 -10.29
N ALA A 522 25.59 4.45 -9.32
CA ALA A 522 25.13 3.06 -9.52
C ALA A 522 23.99 2.95 -10.56
N LYS A 523 23.18 3.99 -10.69
CA LYS A 523 22.10 4.09 -11.69
C LYS A 523 22.56 4.69 -13.02
N GLY A 524 23.83 5.14 -13.11
CA GLY A 524 24.36 5.77 -14.32
C GLY A 524 23.87 7.19 -14.57
N PHE A 525 23.23 7.83 -13.58
CA PHE A 525 22.78 9.23 -13.68
C PHE A 525 23.95 10.20 -13.61
N PHE A 526 25.01 9.87 -12.87
CA PHE A 526 26.26 10.62 -12.84
C PHE A 526 27.45 9.77 -13.29
N ALA A 527 28.18 10.25 -14.27
CA ALA A 527 29.36 9.57 -14.77
C ALA A 527 30.67 10.04 -14.09
N GLY A 528 30.71 11.20 -13.48
CA GLY A 528 31.93 11.82 -12.98
C GLY A 528 32.95 12.13 -14.09
N ASP A 529 34.17 12.51 -13.67
CA ASP A 529 35.31 12.72 -14.57
C ASP A 529 36.34 11.60 -14.32
N GLY A 530 36.06 10.42 -14.88
CA GLY A 530 36.78 9.19 -14.56
C GLY A 530 36.47 8.70 -13.13
N SER A 531 37.48 8.73 -12.23
CA SER A 531 37.32 8.33 -10.83
C SER A 531 37.06 9.49 -9.87
N VAL A 532 36.73 10.68 -10.38
CA VAL A 532 36.59 11.92 -9.61
C VAL A 532 35.18 12.48 -9.81
N PHE A 533 34.47 12.83 -8.73
CA PHE A 533 33.13 13.39 -8.76
C PHE A 533 33.11 14.90 -8.68
N ARG A 534 34.03 15.52 -7.95
CA ARG A 534 34.12 16.97 -7.64
C ARG A 534 32.90 17.44 -6.83
N PRO A 535 32.71 16.93 -5.61
CA PRO A 535 31.48 17.15 -4.83
C PRO A 535 31.19 18.62 -4.53
N ASP A 536 32.22 19.43 -4.27
CA ASP A 536 32.11 20.83 -3.86
C ASP A 536 32.01 21.82 -5.03
N ASP A 537 32.17 21.34 -6.27
CA ASP A 537 32.01 22.20 -7.44
C ASP A 537 30.54 22.54 -7.66
N THR A 538 30.24 23.80 -8.06
CA THR A 538 28.90 24.19 -8.48
C THR A 538 28.50 23.37 -9.71
N ILE A 539 27.29 22.77 -9.68
CA ILE A 539 26.76 22.06 -10.83
C ILE A 539 26.22 23.04 -11.88
N THR A 540 26.49 22.80 -13.15
CA THR A 540 25.93 23.59 -14.24
C THR A 540 24.60 23.01 -14.74
N TYR A 541 23.81 23.84 -15.44
CA TYR A 541 22.55 23.38 -16.03
C TYR A 541 22.76 22.20 -17.02
N GLU A 542 23.84 22.26 -17.80
CA GLU A 542 24.21 21.22 -18.74
C GLU A 542 24.58 19.89 -18.06
N GLU A 543 25.10 19.96 -16.83
CA GLU A 543 25.40 18.75 -16.03
C GLU A 543 24.17 18.18 -15.33
N MET A 544 23.07 18.96 -15.17
CA MET A 544 21.81 18.50 -14.58
C MET A 544 20.91 17.77 -15.59
N VAL A 545 21.02 18.11 -16.88
CA VAL A 545 20.20 17.60 -17.99
C VAL A 545 20.88 16.45 -18.71
#